data_75d7067d2f3109b18c702d2341bf5c7f
#
_entry.id   75d7067d2f3109b18c702d2341bf5c7f
#
_cell.length_a   1.000
_cell.length_b   1.000
_cell.length_c   1.000
_cell.angle_alpha   90.00
_cell.angle_beta   90.00
_cell.angle_gamma   90.00
#
_symmetry.space_group_name_H-M   'P 1'
#
loop_
_entity.id
_entity.type
_entity.pdbx_description
1 polymer ?
#
loop_
_entity_poly.entity_id
_entity_poly.type
_entity_poly.pdbx_seq_one_letter_code
_entity_poly.pdbx_strand_id
1 'polypeptide(L)'
;MSEQTRRAFLQTSGAVTASVALASSGLVGKEPANNRVRVGIMGAGGRALSLINTFAANPNVEVVAIADLDPGRLAKGLEVAEKFQGKKPGSESDFRKLIDDKTINAIVIGTPDHWHAIPTILACQAGKDVYVEKPDGHNIVEGMRMVAALRKHKRVVQMGSQHRSTKRLQSAVEFVKTGKLGRVVVAKAWESSKQGAIGFPKDSEAPAGVDYEMWMGPAPKRPFNVNRFHGRWRWLYDYGTGDLGNDGVHRLDMAVALMDAAAEANKMPPLGLPRTIFANGGKWYFDDAQEFPDTLQANYEYGKGKETRLLTYEMRIWAPYNYLAESEGAAIFGDQGYLVMGNTRWTAYGKAGEVLAKGEGDSHEKAHVQDFIDCIKSRKKPYCDLETVGHPASVLCHAGNIAARVGRKLTLDPETETFLDDKEANALRTRPEYRKPWVLPEV
;
A
#
# COMPACT_ATOMS: atom_id res chain seq x y z
N MET A 1 -53.61 -21.60 -34.24
CA MET A 1 -53.12 -21.08 -32.97
C MET A 1 -54.09 -20.01 -32.51
N SER A 2 -54.76 -20.20 -31.40
CA SER A 2 -55.88 -19.38 -30.93
C SER A 2 -55.36 -18.00 -30.39
N GLU A 3 -56.21 -16.97 -30.43
CA GLU A 3 -55.93 -15.63 -29.94
C GLU A 3 -55.50 -15.58 -28.47
N GLN A 4 -55.79 -16.60 -27.68
CA GLN A 4 -55.38 -16.67 -26.26
C GLN A 4 -53.85 -16.87 -26.08
N THR A 5 -53.15 -17.49 -27.03
CA THR A 5 -51.68 -17.69 -26.97
C THR A 5 -50.89 -16.40 -27.27
N ARG A 6 -51.43 -15.50 -28.04
CA ARG A 6 -50.76 -14.20 -28.31
C ARG A 6 -50.85 -13.21 -27.16
N ARG A 7 -51.93 -13.25 -26.38
CA ARG A 7 -52.10 -12.37 -25.20
C ARG A 7 -51.19 -12.78 -24.03
N ALA A 8 -50.99 -14.07 -23.84
CA ALA A 8 -50.08 -14.58 -22.80
C ALA A 8 -48.60 -14.28 -23.13
N PHE A 9 -48.20 -14.32 -24.42
CA PHE A 9 -46.87 -13.98 -24.87
C PHE A 9 -46.52 -12.50 -24.72
N LEU A 10 -47.49 -11.60 -24.95
CA LEU A 10 -47.28 -10.17 -24.79
C LEU A 10 -47.25 -9.70 -23.33
N GLN A 11 -47.94 -10.43 -22.41
CA GLN A 11 -47.86 -10.13 -20.98
C GLN A 11 -46.56 -10.59 -20.33
N THR A 12 -45.95 -11.69 -20.81
CA THR A 12 -44.65 -12.17 -20.33
C THR A 12 -43.48 -11.38 -20.92
N SER A 13 -43.60 -10.85 -22.14
CA SER A 13 -42.54 -10.04 -22.76
C SER A 13 -42.47 -8.61 -22.19
N GLY A 14 -43.58 -8.08 -21.65
CA GLY A 14 -43.59 -6.75 -21.02
C GLY A 14 -42.93 -6.70 -19.62
N ALA A 15 -42.90 -7.83 -18.91
CA ALA A 15 -42.31 -7.91 -17.57
C ALA A 15 -40.79 -8.08 -17.60
N VAL A 16 -40.23 -8.67 -18.66
CA VAL A 16 -38.78 -8.87 -18.82
C VAL A 16 -38.06 -7.60 -19.31
N THR A 17 -38.72 -6.77 -20.11
CA THR A 17 -38.15 -5.50 -20.59
C THR A 17 -38.13 -4.38 -19.54
N ALA A 18 -39.00 -4.43 -18.53
CA ALA A 18 -38.97 -3.46 -17.45
C ALA A 18 -37.85 -3.73 -16.42
N SER A 19 -37.38 -4.98 -16.32
CA SER A 19 -36.30 -5.34 -15.38
C SER A 19 -34.89 -5.09 -15.93
N VAL A 20 -34.71 -4.90 -17.24
CA VAL A 20 -33.42 -4.62 -17.87
C VAL A 20 -33.18 -3.12 -18.05
N ALA A 21 -34.22 -2.29 -18.06
CA ALA A 21 -34.10 -0.85 -18.22
C ALA A 21 -33.75 -0.10 -16.90
N LEU A 22 -33.76 -0.76 -15.77
CA LEU A 22 -33.37 -0.18 -14.45
C LEU A 22 -31.89 -0.40 -14.07
N ALA A 23 -31.13 -1.08 -14.91
CA ALA A 23 -29.72 -1.39 -14.65
C ALA A 23 -28.72 -0.41 -15.31
N SER A 24 -29.18 0.68 -15.98
CA SER A 24 -28.29 1.57 -16.74
C SER A 24 -28.42 3.08 -16.44
N SER A 25 -29.08 3.47 -15.35
CA SER A 25 -28.98 4.84 -14.86
C SER A 25 -28.24 4.84 -13.52
N GLY A 26 -26.93 5.08 -13.58
CA GLY A 26 -26.03 5.16 -12.44
C GLY A 26 -26.29 6.39 -11.57
N LEU A 27 -27.43 6.43 -10.89
CA LEU A 27 -27.60 7.18 -9.67
C LEU A 27 -27.22 6.26 -8.52
N VAL A 28 -25.94 6.26 -8.14
CA VAL A 28 -25.52 5.72 -6.84
C VAL A 28 -26.13 6.66 -5.78
N GLY A 29 -27.37 6.37 -5.39
CA GLY A 29 -28.01 7.04 -4.26
C GLY A 29 -27.17 6.83 -3.01
N LYS A 30 -27.08 7.85 -2.13
CA LYS A 30 -26.49 7.65 -0.81
C LYS A 30 -27.20 6.48 -0.12
N GLU A 31 -26.44 5.49 0.32
CA GLU A 31 -26.96 4.42 1.18
C GLU A 31 -27.71 5.01 2.37
N PRO A 32 -28.77 4.37 2.85
CA PRO A 32 -29.40 4.76 4.10
C PRO A 32 -28.36 4.90 5.20
N ALA A 33 -28.53 5.88 6.09
CA ALA A 33 -27.53 6.20 7.13
C ALA A 33 -27.08 4.97 7.95
N ASN A 34 -27.98 3.99 8.12
CA ASN A 34 -27.71 2.76 8.88
C ASN A 34 -26.84 1.73 8.13
N ASN A 35 -26.64 1.88 6.80
CA ASN A 35 -25.87 0.92 5.98
C ASN A 35 -24.47 1.46 5.57
N ARG A 36 -24.16 2.69 5.95
CA ARG A 36 -22.85 3.27 5.66
C ARG A 36 -21.79 2.71 6.60
N VAL A 37 -20.59 2.45 6.05
CA VAL A 37 -19.42 2.12 6.87
C VAL A 37 -18.95 3.37 7.59
N ARG A 38 -18.91 3.30 8.92
CA ARG A 38 -18.52 4.40 9.80
C ARG A 38 -17.03 4.29 10.09
N VAL A 39 -16.25 5.29 9.70
CA VAL A 39 -14.79 5.27 9.81
C VAL A 39 -14.27 6.33 10.76
N GLY A 40 -13.23 5.97 11.53
CA GLY A 40 -12.34 6.89 12.23
C GLY A 40 -11.04 7.03 11.42
N ILE A 41 -10.52 8.25 11.29
CA ILE A 41 -9.29 8.49 10.52
C ILE A 41 -8.19 8.98 11.45
N MET A 42 -7.05 8.29 11.46
CA MET A 42 -5.84 8.66 12.18
C MET A 42 -4.85 9.33 11.24
N GLY A 43 -4.53 10.59 11.53
CA GLY A 43 -3.71 11.48 10.71
C GLY A 43 -4.53 12.40 9.81
N ALA A 44 -4.07 13.63 9.64
CA ALA A 44 -4.64 14.65 8.74
C ALA A 44 -3.56 15.38 7.92
N GLY A 45 -2.36 14.79 7.83
CA GLY A 45 -1.27 15.28 6.99
C GLY A 45 -1.47 15.00 5.51
N GLY A 46 -0.50 15.33 4.66
CA GLY A 46 -0.61 15.28 3.20
C GLY A 46 -1.36 14.06 2.64
N ARG A 47 -0.85 12.84 2.88
CA ARG A 47 -1.48 11.60 2.40
C ARG A 47 -2.82 11.33 3.09
N ALA A 48 -2.88 11.51 4.41
CA ALA A 48 -4.13 11.33 5.15
C ALA A 48 -5.22 12.32 4.69
N LEU A 49 -4.86 13.55 4.34
CA LEU A 49 -5.82 14.53 3.80
C LEU A 49 -6.46 14.07 2.48
N SER A 50 -5.66 13.44 1.60
CA SER A 50 -6.19 12.80 0.38
C SER A 50 -7.17 11.66 0.72
N LEU A 51 -6.83 10.81 1.70
CA LEU A 51 -7.72 9.76 2.19
C LEU A 51 -9.00 10.34 2.79
N ILE A 52 -8.92 11.36 3.65
CA ILE A 52 -10.09 12.05 4.22
C ILE A 52 -11.03 12.50 3.10
N ASN A 53 -10.48 13.15 2.06
CA ASN A 53 -11.26 13.56 0.89
C ASN A 53 -11.97 12.37 0.24
N THR A 54 -11.23 11.30 -0.06
CA THR A 54 -11.78 10.16 -0.80
C THR A 54 -12.81 9.37 0.02
N PHE A 55 -12.56 9.15 1.32
CA PHE A 55 -13.52 8.49 2.20
C PHE A 55 -14.76 9.34 2.43
N ALA A 56 -14.62 10.64 2.72
CA ALA A 56 -15.75 11.54 2.94
C ALA A 56 -16.61 11.78 1.68
N ALA A 57 -16.00 11.68 0.49
CA ALA A 57 -16.72 11.77 -0.79
C ALA A 57 -17.45 10.47 -1.16
N ASN A 58 -17.16 9.35 -0.50
CA ASN A 58 -17.79 8.07 -0.81
C ASN A 58 -19.19 7.99 -0.19
N PRO A 59 -20.27 7.78 -0.99
CA PRO A 59 -21.65 7.77 -0.49
C PRO A 59 -21.95 6.64 0.50
N ASN A 60 -21.12 5.57 0.50
CA ASN A 60 -21.24 4.41 1.38
C ASN A 60 -20.49 4.57 2.71
N VAL A 61 -19.89 5.74 2.96
CA VAL A 61 -19.05 6.01 4.13
C VAL A 61 -19.58 7.18 4.94
N GLU A 62 -19.36 7.15 6.24
CA GLU A 62 -19.44 8.30 7.15
C GLU A 62 -18.10 8.40 7.90
N VAL A 63 -17.37 9.50 7.72
CA VAL A 63 -16.23 9.84 8.57
C VAL A 63 -16.77 10.38 9.90
N VAL A 64 -16.65 9.58 10.96
CA VAL A 64 -17.23 9.87 12.28
C VAL A 64 -16.35 10.83 13.06
N ALA A 65 -15.03 10.57 13.07
CA ALA A 65 -14.07 11.39 13.78
C ALA A 65 -12.70 11.31 13.11
N ILE A 66 -11.88 12.34 13.32
CA ILE A 66 -10.49 12.45 12.85
C ILE A 66 -9.59 12.72 14.06
N ALA A 67 -8.45 12.04 14.12
CA ALA A 67 -7.43 12.27 15.13
C ALA A 67 -6.12 12.73 14.49
N ASP A 68 -5.56 13.83 14.97
CA ASP A 68 -4.21 14.31 14.62
C ASP A 68 -3.60 15.06 15.81
N LEU A 69 -2.29 15.01 15.93
CA LEU A 69 -1.51 15.64 16.99
C LEU A 69 -1.16 17.10 16.67
N ASP A 70 -1.38 17.52 15.43
CA ASP A 70 -1.20 18.90 14.96
C ASP A 70 -2.58 19.56 14.80
N PRO A 71 -2.91 20.56 15.65
CA PRO A 71 -4.22 21.21 15.58
C PRO A 71 -4.54 21.86 14.23
N GLY A 72 -3.51 22.38 13.53
CA GLY A 72 -3.71 23.00 12.22
C GLY A 72 -4.07 21.99 11.15
N ARG A 73 -3.42 20.81 11.16
CA ARG A 73 -3.75 19.69 10.27
C ARG A 73 -5.11 19.10 10.58
N LEU A 74 -5.40 18.89 11.87
CA LEU A 74 -6.70 18.42 12.32
C LEU A 74 -7.83 19.34 11.83
N ALA A 75 -7.70 20.65 12.04
CA ALA A 75 -8.68 21.63 11.56
C ALA A 75 -8.91 21.52 10.04
N LYS A 76 -7.82 21.38 9.25
CA LYS A 76 -7.92 21.21 7.80
C LYS A 76 -8.60 19.89 7.41
N GLY A 77 -8.30 18.79 8.10
CA GLY A 77 -8.96 17.50 7.89
C GLY A 77 -10.46 17.54 8.15
N LEU A 78 -10.86 18.21 9.23
CA LEU A 78 -12.28 18.40 9.58
C LEU A 78 -13.04 19.22 8.51
N GLU A 79 -12.42 20.33 8.03
CA GLU A 79 -12.98 21.16 6.95
C GLU A 79 -13.20 20.34 5.67
N VAL A 80 -12.19 19.56 5.26
CA VAL A 80 -12.30 18.73 4.07
C VAL A 80 -13.39 17.67 4.21
N ALA A 81 -13.46 16.96 5.33
CA ALA A 81 -14.49 15.96 5.55
C ALA A 81 -15.90 16.58 5.56
N GLU A 82 -16.09 17.69 6.26
CA GLU A 82 -17.37 18.41 6.30
C GLU A 82 -17.84 18.85 4.91
N LYS A 83 -16.92 19.39 4.10
CA LYS A 83 -17.20 19.82 2.72
C LYS A 83 -17.78 18.70 1.86
N PHE A 84 -17.26 17.47 1.98
CA PHE A 84 -17.66 16.36 1.12
C PHE A 84 -18.84 15.56 1.66
N GLN A 85 -18.91 15.36 2.98
CA GLN A 85 -20.03 14.59 3.57
C GLN A 85 -21.21 15.44 4.04
N GLY A 86 -21.05 16.77 4.17
CA GLY A 86 -22.08 17.70 4.61
C GLY A 86 -22.32 17.71 6.13
N LYS A 87 -21.44 17.06 6.91
CA LYS A 87 -21.49 16.98 8.38
C LYS A 87 -20.08 17.03 8.92
N LYS A 88 -19.82 17.84 9.93
CA LYS A 88 -18.53 17.93 10.59
C LYS A 88 -18.26 16.69 11.44
N PRO A 89 -17.11 16.00 11.26
CA PRO A 89 -16.72 14.89 12.13
C PRO A 89 -16.35 15.37 13.53
N GLY A 90 -16.27 14.43 14.48
CA GLY A 90 -15.61 14.62 15.76
C GLY A 90 -14.11 14.86 15.59
N SER A 91 -13.49 15.49 16.58
CA SER A 91 -12.05 15.80 16.61
C SER A 91 -11.42 15.20 17.85
N GLU A 92 -10.29 14.51 17.66
CA GLU A 92 -9.54 13.89 18.75
C GLU A 92 -8.03 14.18 18.60
N SER A 93 -7.33 14.28 19.72
CA SER A 93 -5.86 14.29 19.73
C SER A 93 -5.27 12.91 20.01
N ASP A 94 -6.07 11.99 20.54
CA ASP A 94 -5.67 10.63 20.88
C ASP A 94 -6.44 9.61 20.04
N PHE A 95 -5.73 8.89 19.18
CA PHE A 95 -6.30 7.89 18.28
C PHE A 95 -7.00 6.74 19.01
N ARG A 96 -6.64 6.46 20.29
CA ARG A 96 -7.26 5.40 21.08
C ARG A 96 -8.75 5.63 21.25
N LYS A 97 -9.19 6.89 21.32
CA LYS A 97 -10.61 7.24 21.36
C LYS A 97 -11.39 6.82 20.11
N LEU A 98 -10.73 6.85 18.94
CA LEU A 98 -11.34 6.30 17.71
C LEU A 98 -11.51 4.79 17.80
N ILE A 99 -10.54 4.09 18.41
CA ILE A 99 -10.57 2.64 18.59
C ILE A 99 -11.64 2.25 19.62
N ASP A 100 -11.80 3.02 20.69
CA ASP A 100 -12.75 2.76 21.77
C ASP A 100 -14.20 3.08 21.38
N ASP A 101 -14.42 3.95 20.39
CA ASP A 101 -15.76 4.32 19.91
C ASP A 101 -16.45 3.14 19.22
N LYS A 102 -17.49 2.58 19.86
CA LYS A 102 -18.26 1.44 19.36
C LYS A 102 -19.08 1.72 18.11
N THR A 103 -19.26 2.99 17.76
CA THR A 103 -19.98 3.38 16.55
C THR A 103 -19.09 3.37 15.29
N ILE A 104 -17.78 3.29 15.44
CA ILE A 104 -16.82 3.21 14.35
C ILE A 104 -16.61 1.73 13.94
N ASN A 105 -16.79 1.42 12.67
CA ASN A 105 -16.62 0.08 12.11
C ASN A 105 -15.18 -0.21 11.63
N ALA A 106 -14.50 0.84 11.12
CA ALA A 106 -13.15 0.69 10.58
C ALA A 106 -12.28 1.91 10.91
N ILE A 107 -10.97 1.66 11.00
CA ILE A 107 -9.95 2.71 11.20
C ILE A 107 -9.15 2.88 9.91
N VAL A 108 -8.96 4.15 9.51
CA VAL A 108 -8.09 4.54 8.40
C VAL A 108 -6.83 5.17 8.98
N ILE A 109 -5.66 4.59 8.69
CA ILE A 109 -4.37 5.00 9.24
C ILE A 109 -3.53 5.62 8.12
N GLY A 110 -3.34 6.94 8.17
CA GLY A 110 -2.54 7.73 7.23
C GLY A 110 -1.39 8.48 7.91
N THR A 111 -0.83 7.89 8.95
CA THR A 111 0.27 8.42 9.77
C THR A 111 1.63 8.15 9.14
N PRO A 112 2.75 8.62 9.72
CA PRO A 112 4.08 8.10 9.40
C PRO A 112 4.24 6.60 9.69
N ASP A 113 5.17 5.93 8.99
CA ASP A 113 5.37 4.48 9.00
C ASP A 113 5.47 3.89 10.42
N HIS A 114 6.17 4.57 11.33
CA HIS A 114 6.37 4.11 12.72
C HIS A 114 5.08 4.07 13.55
N TRP A 115 3.98 4.62 13.04
CA TRP A 115 2.67 4.60 13.66
C TRP A 115 1.65 3.71 12.94
N HIS A 116 2.07 2.82 12.01
CA HIS A 116 1.14 1.94 11.31
C HIS A 116 0.74 0.71 12.13
N ALA A 117 1.69 0.04 12.77
CA ALA A 117 1.47 -1.27 13.36
C ALA A 117 0.63 -1.25 14.65
N ILE A 118 0.99 -0.41 15.63
CA ILE A 118 0.31 -0.39 16.94
C ILE A 118 -1.19 -0.12 16.77
N PRO A 119 -1.66 0.95 16.09
CA PRO A 119 -3.08 1.20 15.94
C PRO A 119 -3.79 0.15 15.09
N THR A 120 -3.12 -0.47 14.09
CA THR A 120 -3.69 -1.59 13.32
C THR A 120 -3.99 -2.78 14.22
N ILE A 121 -3.03 -3.20 15.05
CA ILE A 121 -3.20 -4.33 15.97
C ILE A 121 -4.31 -4.04 16.99
N LEU A 122 -4.29 -2.86 17.60
CA LEU A 122 -5.32 -2.45 18.57
C LEU A 122 -6.72 -2.36 17.94
N ALA A 123 -6.83 -1.86 16.72
CA ALA A 123 -8.09 -1.80 15.98
C ALA A 123 -8.62 -3.21 15.69
N CYS A 124 -7.76 -4.16 15.25
CA CYS A 124 -8.13 -5.56 15.06
C CYS A 124 -8.64 -6.19 16.37
N GLN A 125 -7.95 -5.96 17.48
CA GLN A 125 -8.35 -6.43 18.81
C GLN A 125 -9.70 -5.87 19.27
N ALA A 126 -9.98 -4.60 18.91
CA ALA A 126 -11.25 -3.96 19.17
C ALA A 126 -12.38 -4.36 18.18
N GLY A 127 -12.10 -5.30 17.27
CA GLY A 127 -13.08 -5.81 16.30
C GLY A 127 -13.32 -4.90 15.11
N LYS A 128 -12.42 -3.95 14.82
CA LYS A 128 -12.53 -3.02 13.69
C LYS A 128 -11.73 -3.49 12.49
N ASP A 129 -12.23 -3.22 11.29
CA ASP A 129 -11.48 -3.40 10.05
C ASP A 129 -10.52 -2.23 9.84
N VAL A 130 -9.47 -2.40 9.05
CA VAL A 130 -8.41 -1.39 8.94
C VAL A 130 -7.99 -1.13 7.50
N TYR A 131 -7.90 0.15 7.14
CA TYR A 131 -7.12 0.63 6.01
C TYR A 131 -5.84 1.24 6.56
N VAL A 132 -4.68 0.71 6.20
CA VAL A 132 -3.39 1.24 6.63
C VAL A 132 -2.55 1.66 5.42
N GLU A 133 -1.94 2.84 5.47
CA GLU A 133 -1.04 3.29 4.42
C GLU A 133 0.20 2.39 4.30
N LYS A 134 0.82 2.44 3.13
CA LYS A 134 2.05 1.71 2.81
C LYS A 134 3.30 2.43 3.38
N PRO A 135 4.36 1.66 3.69
CA PRO A 135 4.39 0.22 3.89
C PRO A 135 3.56 -0.18 5.11
N ASP A 136 3.26 -1.45 5.26
CA ASP A 136 2.37 -1.92 6.33
C ASP A 136 2.84 -1.54 7.73
N GLY A 137 4.14 -1.62 7.99
CA GLY A 137 4.78 -1.23 9.23
C GLY A 137 6.18 -0.66 8.99
N HIS A 138 6.81 -0.24 10.06
CA HIS A 138 8.17 0.31 10.03
C HIS A 138 9.25 -0.77 9.86
N ASN A 139 8.93 -2.02 10.11
CA ASN A 139 9.84 -3.15 10.06
C ASN A 139 9.09 -4.48 9.88
N ILE A 140 9.83 -5.56 9.56
CA ILE A 140 9.25 -6.88 9.25
C ILE A 140 8.40 -7.42 10.43
N VAL A 141 8.89 -7.34 11.66
CA VAL A 141 8.18 -7.89 12.84
C VAL A 141 6.86 -7.16 13.10
N GLU A 142 6.80 -5.86 12.83
CA GLU A 142 5.54 -5.09 12.92
C GLU A 142 4.50 -5.65 11.94
N GLY A 143 4.86 -5.84 10.68
CA GLY A 143 3.96 -6.42 9.68
C GLY A 143 3.52 -7.85 10.03
N MET A 144 4.43 -8.71 10.46
CA MET A 144 4.10 -10.06 10.97
C MET A 144 3.05 -10.03 12.09
N ARG A 145 3.19 -9.10 13.05
CA ARG A 145 2.23 -8.93 14.16
C ARG A 145 0.88 -8.40 13.67
N MET A 146 0.87 -7.51 12.70
CA MET A 146 -0.37 -7.05 12.06
C MET A 146 -1.11 -8.19 11.36
N VAL A 147 -0.38 -9.04 10.60
CA VAL A 147 -0.94 -10.24 9.96
C VAL A 147 -1.48 -11.23 11.01
N ALA A 148 -0.76 -11.45 12.10
CA ALA A 148 -1.24 -12.30 13.19
C ALA A 148 -2.53 -11.74 13.82
N ALA A 149 -2.62 -10.42 14.02
CA ALA A 149 -3.79 -9.76 14.58
C ALA A 149 -5.03 -9.87 13.67
N LEU A 150 -4.89 -9.59 12.37
CA LEU A 150 -6.01 -9.71 11.44
C LEU A 150 -6.53 -11.15 11.36
N ARG A 151 -5.66 -12.15 11.38
CA ARG A 151 -6.03 -13.58 11.37
C ARG A 151 -6.81 -13.96 12.62
N LYS A 152 -6.24 -13.66 13.80
CA LYS A 152 -6.84 -13.98 15.10
C LYS A 152 -8.21 -13.35 15.28
N HIS A 153 -8.36 -12.08 14.91
CA HIS A 153 -9.59 -11.32 15.09
C HIS A 153 -10.51 -11.33 13.86
N LYS A 154 -10.13 -12.04 12.78
CA LYS A 154 -10.91 -12.18 11.52
C LYS A 154 -11.30 -10.81 10.95
N ARG A 155 -10.34 -9.88 10.86
CA ARG A 155 -10.58 -8.53 10.34
C ARG A 155 -10.18 -8.41 8.88
N VAL A 156 -10.85 -7.52 8.14
CA VAL A 156 -10.44 -7.09 6.82
C VAL A 156 -9.41 -5.99 7.01
N VAL A 157 -8.20 -6.22 6.53
CA VAL A 157 -7.13 -5.21 6.57
C VAL A 157 -6.58 -5.01 5.16
N GLN A 158 -6.69 -3.79 4.65
CA GLN A 158 -6.19 -3.39 3.34
C GLN A 158 -5.01 -2.45 3.50
N MET A 159 -3.91 -2.71 2.77
CA MET A 159 -2.79 -1.77 2.67
C MET A 159 -3.01 -0.78 1.53
N GLY A 160 -2.56 0.46 1.70
CA GLY A 160 -2.66 1.56 0.74
C GLY A 160 -1.78 1.44 -0.50
N SER A 161 -1.70 0.25 -1.12
CA SER A 161 -1.07 0.04 -2.43
C SER A 161 -2.13 0.11 -3.54
N GLN A 162 -2.59 1.33 -3.81
CA GLN A 162 -3.76 1.61 -4.64
C GLN A 162 -3.63 1.17 -6.09
N HIS A 163 -2.43 0.93 -6.60
CA HIS A 163 -2.21 0.41 -7.95
C HIS A 163 -2.91 -0.95 -8.17
N ARG A 164 -3.05 -1.78 -7.12
CA ARG A 164 -3.76 -3.07 -7.18
C ARG A 164 -5.21 -2.97 -7.63
N SER A 165 -5.86 -1.85 -7.34
CA SER A 165 -7.27 -1.61 -7.70
C SER A 165 -7.46 -0.89 -9.04
N THR A 166 -6.37 -0.64 -9.79
CA THR A 166 -6.48 0.04 -11.10
C THR A 166 -6.88 -0.93 -12.21
N LYS A 167 -7.77 -0.49 -13.11
CA LYS A 167 -8.08 -1.22 -14.33
C LYS A 167 -6.83 -1.48 -15.18
N ARG A 168 -5.86 -0.56 -15.12
CA ARG A 168 -4.56 -0.67 -15.78
C ARG A 168 -3.80 -1.92 -15.32
N LEU A 169 -3.58 -2.11 -14.00
CA LEU A 169 -2.88 -3.30 -13.52
C LEU A 169 -3.71 -4.56 -13.76
N GLN A 170 -5.01 -4.51 -13.52
CA GLN A 170 -5.89 -5.67 -13.75
C GLN A 170 -5.86 -6.11 -15.21
N SER A 171 -5.96 -5.18 -16.18
CA SER A 171 -5.88 -5.53 -17.60
C SER A 171 -4.48 -6.03 -18.02
N ALA A 172 -3.41 -5.51 -17.43
CA ALA A 172 -2.05 -6.03 -17.67
C ALA A 172 -1.92 -7.47 -17.14
N VAL A 173 -2.40 -7.74 -15.93
CA VAL A 173 -2.43 -9.09 -15.34
C VAL A 173 -3.21 -10.06 -16.23
N GLU A 174 -4.41 -9.69 -16.68
CA GLU A 174 -5.21 -10.53 -17.58
C GLU A 174 -4.50 -10.79 -18.92
N PHE A 175 -3.82 -9.78 -19.48
CA PHE A 175 -3.01 -10.00 -20.68
C PHE A 175 -1.85 -10.98 -20.42
N VAL A 176 -1.13 -10.83 -19.31
CA VAL A 176 -0.01 -11.72 -18.97
C VAL A 176 -0.47 -13.16 -18.79
N LYS A 177 -1.64 -13.38 -18.17
CA LYS A 177 -2.27 -14.70 -18.01
C LYS A 177 -2.58 -15.39 -19.35
N THR A 178 -2.64 -14.68 -20.47
CA THR A 178 -2.77 -15.31 -21.81
C THR A 178 -1.57 -16.15 -22.20
N GLY A 179 -0.43 -16.01 -21.52
CA GLY A 179 0.82 -16.73 -21.82
C GLY A 179 1.56 -16.23 -23.05
N LYS A 180 1.11 -15.17 -23.71
CA LYS A 180 1.73 -14.63 -24.95
C LYS A 180 3.17 -14.14 -24.77
N LEU A 181 3.58 -13.82 -23.54
CA LEU A 181 4.96 -13.43 -23.25
C LEU A 181 5.89 -14.65 -23.11
N GLY A 182 5.34 -15.86 -23.10
CA GLY A 182 6.10 -17.08 -22.85
C GLY A 182 6.55 -17.22 -21.39
N ARG A 183 7.70 -17.84 -21.19
CA ARG A 183 8.25 -18.06 -19.85
C ARG A 183 8.96 -16.81 -19.34
N VAL A 184 8.40 -16.20 -18.28
CA VAL A 184 8.97 -15.04 -17.61
C VAL A 184 9.92 -15.50 -16.51
N VAL A 185 11.19 -15.06 -16.58
CA VAL A 185 12.24 -15.40 -15.60
C VAL A 185 12.74 -14.15 -14.87
N VAL A 186 12.66 -12.98 -15.50
CA VAL A 186 13.18 -11.73 -14.97
C VAL A 186 12.09 -10.68 -14.95
N ALA A 187 12.03 -9.93 -13.85
CA ALA A 187 11.31 -8.67 -13.75
C ALA A 187 12.25 -7.55 -13.29
N LYS A 188 11.91 -6.33 -13.65
CA LYS A 188 12.54 -5.12 -13.18
C LYS A 188 11.49 -4.14 -12.67
N ALA A 189 11.75 -3.55 -11.51
CA ALA A 189 11.01 -2.42 -10.98
C ALA A 189 11.99 -1.23 -10.85
N TRP A 190 11.51 0.00 -10.99
CA TRP A 190 12.37 1.18 -10.86
C TRP A 190 11.61 2.40 -10.38
N GLU A 191 12.35 3.27 -9.72
CA GLU A 191 11.94 4.60 -9.27
C GLU A 191 13.01 5.61 -9.64
N SER A 192 12.65 6.65 -10.37
CA SER A 192 13.54 7.75 -10.74
C SER A 192 12.81 9.07 -10.59
N SER A 193 12.51 9.43 -9.35
CA SER A 193 11.88 10.70 -9.02
C SER A 193 12.90 11.72 -8.53
N LYS A 194 12.66 13.00 -8.84
CA LYS A 194 13.53 14.07 -8.35
C LYS A 194 13.09 14.49 -6.95
N GLN A 195 13.76 13.96 -5.93
CA GLN A 195 13.67 14.44 -4.56
C GLN A 195 14.68 15.58 -4.34
N GLY A 196 14.50 16.34 -3.27
CA GLY A 196 15.42 17.41 -2.87
C GLY A 196 16.23 17.03 -1.64
N ALA A 197 17.41 17.64 -1.49
CA ALA A 197 18.17 17.58 -0.25
C ALA A 197 17.36 18.16 0.91
N ILE A 198 17.49 17.56 2.10
CA ILE A 198 16.82 18.04 3.32
C ILE A 198 17.70 18.93 4.20
N GLY A 199 18.98 19.09 3.86
CA GLY A 199 19.96 19.89 4.59
C GLY A 199 20.24 19.36 6.01
N PHE A 200 20.89 20.20 6.83
CA PHE A 200 21.25 19.91 8.22
C PHE A 200 20.64 20.95 9.18
N PRO A 201 19.31 21.04 9.32
CA PRO A 201 18.69 21.98 10.25
C PRO A 201 19.05 21.62 11.69
N LYS A 202 19.18 22.65 12.53
CA LYS A 202 19.41 22.47 13.96
C LYS A 202 18.13 22.00 14.66
N ASP A 203 18.31 21.29 15.77
CA ASP A 203 17.22 20.98 16.67
C ASP A 203 16.61 22.27 17.24
N SER A 204 15.32 22.27 17.50
CA SER A 204 14.55 23.42 18.00
C SER A 204 13.40 22.95 18.88
N GLU A 205 12.59 23.88 19.38
CA GLU A 205 11.33 23.56 20.04
C GLU A 205 10.29 23.07 19.02
N ALA A 206 9.44 22.17 19.47
CA ALA A 206 8.29 21.71 18.68
C ALA A 206 7.29 22.86 18.43
N PRO A 207 6.56 22.87 17.31
CA PRO A 207 5.53 23.86 17.08
C PRO A 207 4.48 23.88 18.20
N ALA A 208 4.03 25.08 18.56
CA ALA A 208 3.06 25.25 19.65
C ALA A 208 1.78 24.45 19.40
N GLY A 209 1.30 23.75 20.42
CA GLY A 209 0.09 22.93 20.38
C GLY A 209 0.27 21.53 19.76
N VAL A 210 1.45 21.19 19.23
CA VAL A 210 1.75 19.84 18.74
C VAL A 210 2.19 18.94 19.87
N ASP A 211 1.54 17.78 20.05
CA ASP A 211 2.03 16.74 20.93
C ASP A 211 3.16 15.93 20.26
N TYR A 212 4.37 16.49 20.33
CA TYR A 212 5.54 15.85 19.73
C TYR A 212 5.97 14.58 20.46
N GLU A 213 5.70 14.47 21.76
CA GLU A 213 5.98 13.27 22.54
C GLU A 213 5.17 12.07 22.03
N MET A 214 3.88 12.26 21.82
CA MET A 214 3.03 11.26 21.21
C MET A 214 3.35 11.04 19.71
N TRP A 215 3.78 12.10 18.99
CA TRP A 215 4.20 11.96 17.60
C TRP A 215 5.39 11.00 17.46
N MET A 216 6.39 11.08 18.32
CA MET A 216 7.51 10.14 18.34
C MET A 216 7.06 8.71 18.60
N GLY A 217 6.03 8.51 19.40
CA GLY A 217 5.41 7.20 19.63
C GLY A 217 6.42 6.12 20.04
N PRO A 218 6.46 4.99 19.32
CA PRO A 218 7.35 3.87 19.62
C PRO A 218 8.82 4.14 19.29
N ALA A 219 9.12 5.21 18.54
CA ALA A 219 10.48 5.56 18.16
C ALA A 219 11.29 6.11 19.33
N PRO A 220 12.62 6.08 19.28
CA PRO A 220 13.47 6.67 20.30
C PRO A 220 13.17 8.15 20.54
N LYS A 221 13.35 8.59 21.79
CA LYS A 221 13.19 10.01 22.13
C LYS A 221 14.31 10.84 21.48
N ARG A 222 13.91 11.82 20.69
CA ARG A 222 14.78 12.74 19.99
C ARG A 222 14.30 14.18 20.20
N PRO A 223 15.18 15.19 20.27
CA PRO A 223 14.77 16.58 20.19
C PRO A 223 13.96 16.85 18.94
N PHE A 224 13.12 17.87 18.95
CA PHE A 224 12.41 18.26 17.74
C PHE A 224 13.40 18.77 16.68
N ASN A 225 13.19 18.30 15.45
CA ASN A 225 13.90 18.75 14.26
C ASN A 225 12.93 18.73 13.08
N VAL A 226 12.94 19.78 12.27
CA VAL A 226 12.03 19.90 11.13
C VAL A 226 12.19 18.74 10.12
N ASN A 227 13.36 18.10 10.07
CA ASN A 227 13.59 16.91 9.24
C ASN A 227 12.98 15.63 9.81
N ARG A 228 12.57 15.62 11.10
CA ARG A 228 11.86 14.49 11.71
C ARG A 228 10.35 14.62 11.60
N PHE A 229 9.84 15.78 11.14
CA PHE A 229 8.44 16.11 11.24
C PHE A 229 7.80 16.33 9.88
N HIS A 230 6.49 16.15 9.80
CA HIS A 230 5.58 16.40 8.69
C HIS A 230 5.81 15.61 7.38
N GLY A 231 6.98 15.36 6.90
CA GLY A 231 7.15 14.68 5.62
C GLY A 231 8.55 14.11 5.43
N ARG A 232 9.54 14.77 6.04
CA ARG A 232 10.94 14.36 5.89
C ARG A 232 11.34 13.20 6.78
N TRP A 233 10.50 12.81 7.74
CA TRP A 233 10.66 11.65 8.63
C TRP A 233 10.98 10.37 7.85
N ARG A 234 10.50 10.24 6.61
CA ARG A 234 10.70 9.06 5.77
C ARG A 234 12.16 8.76 5.47
N TRP A 235 13.03 9.75 5.58
CA TRP A 235 14.47 9.63 5.34
C TRP A 235 15.30 9.24 6.55
N LEU A 236 14.66 9.00 7.70
CA LEU A 236 15.33 8.73 8.98
C LEU A 236 14.94 7.34 9.50
N TYR A 237 15.93 6.55 9.87
CA TYR A 237 15.74 5.16 10.31
C TYR A 237 14.80 4.98 11.51
N ASP A 238 14.70 5.98 12.38
CA ASP A 238 13.81 5.90 13.55
C ASP A 238 12.32 5.94 13.17
N TYR A 239 11.95 6.54 12.02
CA TYR A 239 10.57 6.89 11.71
C TYR A 239 10.06 6.35 10.38
N GLY A 240 10.94 6.19 9.39
CA GLY A 240 10.57 5.83 8.02
C GLY A 240 11.32 4.65 7.47
N THR A 241 11.13 4.41 6.18
CA THR A 241 11.62 3.25 5.44
C THR A 241 12.40 3.63 4.18
N GLY A 242 12.77 4.92 4.06
CA GLY A 242 13.42 5.46 2.88
C GLY A 242 12.51 5.43 1.64
N ASP A 243 13.07 5.70 0.49
CA ASP A 243 12.28 5.71 -0.73
C ASP A 243 11.89 4.31 -1.21
N LEU A 244 12.68 3.30 -0.85
CA LEU A 244 12.32 1.91 -1.14
C LEU A 244 10.97 1.51 -0.51
N GLY A 245 10.69 1.93 0.73
CA GLY A 245 9.39 1.74 1.37
C GLY A 245 8.37 2.82 1.02
N ASN A 246 8.82 4.03 0.62
CA ASN A 246 7.92 5.13 0.27
C ASN A 246 7.29 4.93 -1.12
N ASP A 247 8.06 4.86 -2.18
CA ASP A 247 7.59 4.73 -3.57
C ASP A 247 7.96 3.36 -4.18
N GLY A 248 9.10 2.80 -3.80
CA GLY A 248 9.56 1.49 -4.27
C GLY A 248 8.57 0.35 -4.01
N VAL A 249 7.86 0.37 -2.88
CA VAL A 249 6.84 -0.62 -2.55
C VAL A 249 5.79 -0.76 -3.65
N HIS A 250 5.35 0.35 -4.27
CA HIS A 250 4.38 0.32 -5.35
C HIS A 250 4.93 -0.35 -6.61
N ARG A 251 6.23 -0.13 -6.92
CA ARG A 251 6.88 -0.66 -8.11
C ARG A 251 7.19 -2.14 -7.97
N LEU A 252 7.67 -2.55 -6.79
CA LEU A 252 7.88 -3.95 -6.44
C LEU A 252 6.56 -4.72 -6.46
N ASP A 253 5.50 -4.16 -5.87
CA ASP A 253 4.17 -4.77 -5.85
C ASP A 253 3.59 -4.98 -7.26
N MET A 254 3.74 -4.00 -8.16
CA MET A 254 3.34 -4.16 -9.56
C MET A 254 4.15 -5.27 -10.25
N ALA A 255 5.46 -5.33 -10.07
CA ALA A 255 6.31 -6.36 -10.65
C ALA A 255 5.91 -7.75 -10.15
N VAL A 256 5.68 -7.91 -8.84
CA VAL A 256 5.21 -9.17 -8.24
C VAL A 256 3.87 -9.60 -8.84
N ALA A 257 2.91 -8.67 -8.99
CA ALA A 257 1.60 -8.98 -9.59
C ALA A 257 1.72 -9.52 -11.01
N LEU A 258 2.58 -8.90 -11.82
CA LEU A 258 2.82 -9.35 -13.21
C LEU A 258 3.57 -10.69 -13.26
N MET A 259 4.54 -10.90 -12.37
CA MET A 259 5.27 -12.16 -12.28
C MET A 259 4.39 -13.32 -11.80
N ASP A 260 3.48 -13.09 -10.85
CA ASP A 260 2.51 -14.09 -10.39
C ASP A 260 1.52 -14.46 -11.51
N ALA A 261 1.06 -13.48 -12.27
CA ALA A 261 0.23 -13.72 -13.46
C ALA A 261 0.98 -14.58 -14.51
N ALA A 262 2.26 -14.31 -14.72
CA ALA A 262 3.09 -15.11 -15.62
C ALA A 262 3.35 -16.52 -15.07
N ALA A 263 3.50 -16.67 -13.75
CA ALA A 263 3.63 -17.97 -13.11
C ALA A 263 2.37 -18.81 -13.31
N GLU A 264 1.18 -18.21 -13.09
CA GLU A 264 -0.11 -18.85 -13.34
C GLU A 264 -0.23 -19.33 -14.80
N ALA A 265 0.08 -18.46 -15.79
CA ALA A 265 0.06 -18.80 -17.20
C ALA A 265 0.99 -19.98 -17.57
N ASN A 266 2.11 -20.11 -16.87
CA ASN A 266 3.12 -21.15 -17.09
C ASN A 266 3.00 -22.35 -16.15
N LYS A 267 1.90 -22.44 -15.36
CA LYS A 267 1.66 -23.50 -14.37
C LYS A 267 2.81 -23.64 -13.36
N MET A 268 3.42 -22.53 -13.00
CA MET A 268 4.46 -22.44 -11.98
C MET A 268 3.84 -22.01 -10.64
N PRO A 269 4.46 -22.34 -9.50
CA PRO A 269 4.01 -21.84 -8.21
C PRO A 269 4.09 -20.31 -8.14
N PRO A 270 3.23 -19.65 -7.33
CA PRO A 270 3.34 -18.21 -7.06
C PRO A 270 4.71 -17.87 -6.46
N LEU A 271 5.10 -16.60 -6.52
CA LEU A 271 6.43 -16.19 -6.03
C LEU A 271 6.60 -16.41 -4.52
N GLY A 272 5.61 -16.02 -3.73
CA GLY A 272 5.76 -15.91 -2.28
C GLY A 272 6.82 -14.87 -1.90
N LEU A 273 7.59 -15.11 -0.83
CA LEU A 273 8.74 -14.29 -0.46
C LEU A 273 10.03 -14.77 -1.15
N PRO A 274 11.00 -13.86 -1.41
CA PRO A 274 12.28 -14.23 -2.02
C PRO A 274 13.10 -15.06 -1.04
N ARG A 275 13.94 -15.95 -1.59
CA ARG A 275 14.87 -16.75 -0.81
C ARG A 275 16.19 -16.06 -0.55
N THR A 276 16.64 -15.24 -1.49
CA THR A 276 17.86 -14.47 -1.31
C THR A 276 17.65 -13.03 -1.73
N ILE A 277 18.27 -12.15 -0.99
CA ILE A 277 18.23 -10.72 -1.22
C ILE A 277 19.67 -10.20 -1.24
N PHE A 278 19.99 -9.38 -2.23
CA PHE A 278 21.22 -8.64 -2.28
C PHE A 278 20.92 -7.21 -2.70
N ALA A 279 21.44 -6.24 -1.96
CA ALA A 279 21.31 -4.84 -2.32
C ALA A 279 22.66 -4.13 -2.24
N ASN A 280 22.87 -3.23 -3.19
CA ASN A 280 24.02 -2.32 -3.22
C ASN A 280 23.49 -0.90 -3.40
N GLY A 281 23.96 0.01 -2.57
CA GLY A 281 23.48 1.40 -2.59
C GLY A 281 24.07 2.21 -1.46
N GLY A 282 23.81 3.48 -1.50
CA GLY A 282 24.32 4.38 -0.50
C GLY A 282 23.79 5.79 -0.70
N LYS A 283 24.21 6.65 0.19
CA LYS A 283 23.96 8.08 0.11
C LYS A 283 25.17 8.72 -0.61
N TRP A 284 25.08 8.79 -1.93
CA TRP A 284 26.20 9.16 -2.80
C TRP A 284 26.01 10.52 -3.48
N TYR A 285 24.79 11.00 -3.57
CA TYR A 285 24.47 12.23 -4.28
C TYR A 285 24.17 13.39 -3.31
N PHE A 286 23.28 13.19 -2.32
CA PHE A 286 22.92 14.25 -1.39
C PHE A 286 23.87 14.33 -0.20
N ASP A 287 24.41 15.54 0.04
CA ASP A 287 25.09 15.88 1.30
C ASP A 287 24.09 16.56 2.24
N ASP A 288 23.41 15.76 3.05
CA ASP A 288 22.37 16.20 3.97
C ASP A 288 22.12 15.19 5.10
N ALA A 289 21.10 15.42 5.93
CA ALA A 289 20.77 14.60 7.09
C ALA A 289 19.97 13.33 6.77
N GLN A 290 19.72 12.98 5.50
CA GLN A 290 19.11 11.70 5.15
C GLN A 290 19.99 10.53 5.61
N GLU A 291 19.38 9.43 6.07
CA GLU A 291 20.09 8.23 6.53
C GLU A 291 19.97 7.07 5.53
N PHE A 292 18.87 7.04 4.75
CA PHE A 292 18.65 6.03 3.73
C PHE A 292 19.43 6.32 2.44
N PRO A 293 19.71 5.29 1.62
CA PRO A 293 20.32 5.48 0.30
C PRO A 293 19.52 6.43 -0.58
N ASP A 294 20.22 7.28 -1.33
CA ASP A 294 19.66 8.07 -2.44
C ASP A 294 19.80 7.36 -3.79
N THR A 295 20.63 6.33 -3.81
CA THR A 295 20.92 5.46 -4.95
C THR A 295 20.97 4.02 -4.47
N LEU A 296 20.13 3.15 -5.06
CA LEU A 296 20.01 1.76 -4.62
C LEU A 296 19.71 0.83 -5.80
N GLN A 297 20.35 -0.34 -5.80
CA GLN A 297 19.93 -1.50 -6.57
C GLN A 297 19.70 -2.68 -5.63
N ALA A 298 18.56 -3.36 -5.74
CA ALA A 298 18.23 -4.54 -4.98
C ALA A 298 17.82 -5.69 -5.91
N ASN A 299 18.18 -6.90 -5.53
CA ASN A 299 17.91 -8.13 -6.28
C ASN A 299 17.26 -9.14 -5.36
N TYR A 300 16.16 -9.73 -5.81
CA TYR A 300 15.33 -10.69 -5.09
C TYR A 300 15.25 -11.97 -5.92
N GLU A 301 15.77 -13.06 -5.39
CA GLU A 301 15.76 -14.38 -6.05
C GLU A 301 14.69 -15.26 -5.42
N TYR A 302 13.78 -15.76 -6.23
CA TYR A 302 12.66 -16.63 -5.85
C TYR A 302 12.84 -18.04 -6.39
N GLY A 303 12.28 -19.02 -5.72
CA GLY A 303 12.27 -20.42 -6.18
C GLY A 303 13.62 -21.10 -6.11
N LYS A 304 13.74 -22.27 -6.76
CA LYS A 304 14.97 -23.07 -6.85
C LYS A 304 15.12 -23.71 -8.23
N GLY A 305 16.35 -23.94 -8.67
CA GLY A 305 16.65 -24.65 -9.89
C GLY A 305 15.96 -24.03 -11.12
N LYS A 306 15.20 -24.83 -11.86
CA LYS A 306 14.49 -24.35 -13.06
C LYS A 306 13.32 -23.41 -12.78
N GLU A 307 12.86 -23.29 -11.53
CA GLU A 307 11.80 -22.37 -11.12
C GLU A 307 12.36 -21.04 -10.63
N THR A 308 13.68 -20.85 -10.65
CA THR A 308 14.32 -19.60 -10.23
C THR A 308 13.83 -18.43 -11.09
N ARG A 309 13.44 -17.36 -10.42
CA ARG A 309 13.01 -16.08 -11.01
C ARG A 309 13.72 -14.94 -10.27
N LEU A 310 14.05 -13.89 -10.99
CA LEU A 310 14.76 -12.74 -10.47
C LEU A 310 13.89 -11.49 -10.62
N LEU A 311 13.67 -10.77 -9.51
CA LEU A 311 13.17 -9.40 -9.52
C LEU A 311 14.31 -8.46 -9.15
N THR A 312 14.56 -7.45 -9.98
CA THR A 312 15.53 -6.40 -9.71
C THR A 312 14.80 -5.08 -9.45
N TYR A 313 15.34 -4.26 -8.56
CA TYR A 313 14.86 -2.91 -8.29
C TYR A 313 16.01 -1.91 -8.42
N GLU A 314 15.72 -0.75 -9.03
CA GLU A 314 16.65 0.35 -9.16
C GLU A 314 16.01 1.66 -8.70
N MET A 315 16.72 2.40 -7.87
CA MET A 315 16.28 3.68 -7.32
C MET A 315 17.34 4.75 -7.54
N ARG A 316 16.91 5.93 -8.03
CA ARG A 316 17.72 7.14 -8.21
C ARG A 316 16.87 8.36 -7.89
N ILE A 317 16.76 8.74 -6.62
CA ILE A 317 15.84 9.81 -6.19
C ILE A 317 16.32 11.22 -6.53
N TRP A 318 17.47 11.37 -7.13
CA TRP A 318 18.06 12.64 -7.57
C TRP A 318 17.97 12.88 -9.08
N ALA A 319 17.57 11.89 -9.88
CA ALA A 319 17.63 11.94 -11.34
C ALA A 319 16.31 11.49 -11.99
N PRO A 320 15.52 12.40 -12.61
CA PRO A 320 14.21 12.08 -13.17
C PRO A 320 14.29 11.56 -14.62
N TYR A 321 15.27 10.70 -14.93
CA TYR A 321 15.41 10.17 -16.28
C TYR A 321 14.59 8.89 -16.46
N ASN A 322 13.90 8.79 -17.58
CA ASN A 322 13.10 7.62 -17.93
C ASN A 322 13.96 6.38 -18.16
N TYR A 323 13.43 5.24 -17.74
CA TYR A 323 13.87 3.92 -18.13
C TYR A 323 12.71 3.23 -18.87
N LEU A 324 12.97 2.65 -20.04
CA LEU A 324 11.90 2.07 -20.90
C LEU A 324 10.72 3.02 -21.14
N ALA A 325 11.02 4.29 -21.36
CA ALA A 325 10.06 5.39 -21.59
C ALA A 325 9.15 5.77 -20.41
N GLU A 326 9.42 5.23 -19.20
CA GLU A 326 8.70 5.55 -17.98
C GLU A 326 9.69 6.02 -16.89
N SER A 327 9.34 7.08 -16.14
CA SER A 327 10.16 7.57 -15.02
C SER A 327 10.19 6.57 -13.87
N GLU A 328 9.12 5.82 -13.71
CA GLU A 328 8.92 4.83 -12.66
C GLU A 328 7.98 3.73 -13.17
N GLY A 329 8.18 2.51 -12.71
CA GLY A 329 7.34 1.42 -13.19
C GLY A 329 7.88 0.03 -12.89
N ALA A 330 7.32 -0.93 -13.63
CA ALA A 330 7.73 -2.32 -13.62
C ALA A 330 7.76 -2.88 -15.05
N ALA A 331 8.65 -3.84 -15.29
CA ALA A 331 8.68 -4.61 -16.52
C ALA A 331 8.91 -6.09 -16.23
N ILE A 332 8.33 -6.96 -17.05
CA ILE A 332 8.58 -8.41 -17.03
C ILE A 332 9.07 -8.86 -18.39
N PHE A 333 10.03 -9.79 -18.41
CA PHE A 333 10.70 -10.25 -19.61
C PHE A 333 10.51 -11.76 -19.76
N GLY A 334 9.84 -12.15 -20.84
CA GLY A 334 9.63 -13.55 -21.22
C GLY A 334 10.40 -13.92 -22.49
N ASP A 335 10.42 -15.20 -22.82
CA ASP A 335 11.13 -15.71 -24.00
C ASP A 335 10.37 -15.47 -25.32
N GLN A 336 9.11 -15.01 -25.26
CA GLN A 336 8.31 -14.63 -26.43
C GLN A 336 7.99 -13.12 -26.51
N GLY A 337 8.33 -12.34 -25.47
CA GLY A 337 8.10 -10.91 -25.43
C GLY A 337 8.25 -10.32 -24.05
N TYR A 338 7.97 -9.05 -23.91
CA TYR A 338 8.07 -8.34 -22.63
C TYR A 338 6.92 -7.34 -22.45
N LEU A 339 6.65 -6.96 -21.21
CA LEU A 339 5.66 -5.94 -20.87
C LEU A 339 6.32 -4.86 -20.01
N VAL A 340 6.05 -3.60 -20.35
CA VAL A 340 6.44 -2.42 -19.57
C VAL A 340 5.18 -1.76 -19.02
N MET A 341 5.18 -1.44 -17.75
CA MET A 341 4.07 -0.77 -17.06
C MET A 341 4.58 0.43 -16.27
N GLY A 342 4.09 1.62 -16.65
CA GLY A 342 4.31 2.87 -15.93
C GLY A 342 3.11 3.28 -15.07
N ASN A 343 3.03 4.54 -14.69
CA ASN A 343 1.97 5.06 -13.81
C ASN A 343 0.59 5.16 -14.47
N THR A 344 0.53 5.36 -15.79
CA THR A 344 -0.73 5.63 -16.50
C THR A 344 -1.07 4.60 -17.57
N ARG A 345 -0.10 3.81 -18.02
CA ARG A 345 -0.24 2.87 -19.14
C ARG A 345 0.63 1.63 -18.96
N TRP A 346 0.35 0.62 -19.76
CA TRP A 346 1.24 -0.49 -20.02
C TRP A 346 1.26 -0.83 -21.51
N THR A 347 2.36 -1.39 -21.96
CA THR A 347 2.51 -1.89 -23.34
C THR A 347 3.27 -3.21 -23.32
N ALA A 348 2.74 -4.19 -24.05
CA ALA A 348 3.40 -5.47 -24.27
C ALA A 348 3.96 -5.53 -25.69
N TYR A 349 5.17 -6.05 -25.80
CA TYR A 349 5.92 -6.16 -27.04
C TYR A 349 6.28 -7.62 -27.32
N GLY A 350 6.25 -8.02 -28.59
CA GLY A 350 6.78 -9.30 -29.06
C GLY A 350 8.29 -9.26 -29.30
N LYS A 351 8.83 -10.38 -29.78
CA LYS A 351 10.29 -10.55 -30.02
C LYS A 351 10.89 -9.58 -31.02
N ALA A 352 10.13 -9.19 -32.04
CA ALA A 352 10.57 -8.24 -33.06
C ALA A 352 10.31 -6.77 -32.66
N GLY A 353 9.81 -6.52 -31.45
CA GLY A 353 9.46 -5.19 -30.96
C GLY A 353 8.07 -4.72 -31.37
N GLU A 354 7.27 -5.56 -32.02
CA GLU A 354 5.88 -5.27 -32.37
C GLU A 354 5.01 -5.15 -31.11
N VAL A 355 4.04 -4.26 -31.15
CA VAL A 355 3.10 -4.09 -30.04
C VAL A 355 2.07 -5.22 -30.06
N LEU A 356 2.06 -6.06 -29.06
CA LEU A 356 1.09 -7.15 -28.87
C LEU A 356 -0.22 -6.66 -28.25
N ALA A 357 -0.12 -5.75 -27.29
CA ALA A 357 -1.26 -5.15 -26.59
C ALA A 357 -0.81 -3.92 -25.81
N LYS A 358 -1.78 -3.08 -25.45
CA LYS A 358 -1.59 -1.92 -24.58
C LYS A 358 -2.84 -1.67 -23.75
N GLY A 359 -2.69 -0.99 -22.62
CA GLY A 359 -3.79 -0.55 -21.79
C GLY A 359 -3.44 0.71 -21.02
N GLU A 360 -4.46 1.45 -20.71
CA GLU A 360 -4.40 2.68 -19.92
C GLU A 360 -5.37 2.57 -18.74
N GLY A 361 -5.27 3.45 -17.79
CA GLY A 361 -6.18 3.45 -16.65
C GLY A 361 -6.10 4.71 -15.83
N ASP A 362 -7.17 4.91 -15.12
CA ASP A 362 -7.49 6.12 -14.39
C ASP A 362 -6.87 6.16 -12.99
N SER A 363 -7.22 7.25 -12.32
CA SER A 363 -7.01 7.47 -10.90
C SER A 363 -7.58 6.30 -10.06
N HIS A 364 -6.77 5.77 -9.22
CA HIS A 364 -6.87 4.51 -8.52
C HIS A 364 -7.45 4.62 -7.10
N GLU A 365 -7.45 5.82 -6.51
CA GLU A 365 -7.76 5.96 -5.08
C GLU A 365 -9.22 5.66 -4.76
N LYS A 366 -10.14 6.18 -5.58
CA LYS A 366 -11.58 5.92 -5.38
C LYS A 366 -11.92 4.44 -5.51
N ALA A 367 -11.35 3.75 -6.51
CA ALA A 367 -11.57 2.32 -6.69
C ALA A 367 -10.99 1.51 -5.53
N HIS A 368 -9.85 1.91 -5.00
CA HIS A 368 -9.18 1.25 -3.89
C HIS A 368 -9.94 1.40 -2.56
N VAL A 369 -10.48 2.60 -2.29
CA VAL A 369 -11.36 2.84 -1.14
C VAL A 369 -12.67 2.07 -1.30
N GLN A 370 -13.27 2.04 -2.50
CA GLN A 370 -14.49 1.29 -2.74
C GLN A 370 -14.28 -0.22 -2.53
N ASP A 371 -13.17 -0.79 -3.01
CA ASP A 371 -12.79 -2.18 -2.77
C ASP A 371 -12.74 -2.51 -1.26
N PHE A 372 -12.12 -1.65 -0.46
CA PHE A 372 -12.10 -1.81 1.00
C PHE A 372 -13.52 -1.83 1.60
N ILE A 373 -14.36 -0.89 1.20
CA ILE A 373 -15.75 -0.80 1.70
C ILE A 373 -16.56 -2.03 1.32
N ASP A 374 -16.42 -2.50 0.07
CA ASP A 374 -17.10 -3.69 -0.41
C ASP A 374 -16.62 -4.96 0.33
N CYS A 375 -15.32 -5.03 0.61
CA CYS A 375 -14.74 -6.14 1.36
C CYS A 375 -15.14 -6.14 2.85
N ILE A 376 -15.31 -4.98 3.49
CA ILE A 376 -15.91 -4.89 4.82
C ILE A 376 -17.32 -5.49 4.82
N LYS A 377 -18.15 -5.13 3.84
CA LYS A 377 -19.54 -5.62 3.74
C LYS A 377 -19.62 -7.11 3.38
N SER A 378 -18.80 -7.57 2.46
CA SER A 378 -18.80 -8.94 1.95
C SER A 378 -17.95 -9.94 2.73
N ARG A 379 -17.06 -9.44 3.59
CA ARG A 379 -16.02 -10.22 4.30
C ARG A 379 -15.04 -10.94 3.36
N LYS A 380 -14.93 -10.51 2.11
CA LYS A 380 -13.91 -10.99 1.15
C LYS A 380 -12.58 -10.28 1.39
N LYS A 381 -11.51 -10.84 0.84
CA LYS A 381 -10.18 -10.20 0.82
C LYS A 381 -10.16 -9.07 -0.21
N PRO A 382 -9.63 -7.87 0.15
CA PRO A 382 -9.44 -6.78 -0.82
C PRO A 382 -8.30 -7.07 -1.81
N TYR A 383 -8.23 -6.32 -2.89
CA TYR A 383 -7.15 -6.46 -3.87
C TYR A 383 -5.74 -6.27 -3.27
N CYS A 384 -5.61 -5.41 -2.27
CA CYS A 384 -4.37 -5.27 -1.50
C CYS A 384 -4.58 -5.76 -0.06
N ASP A 385 -5.03 -7.03 0.07
CA ASP A 385 -5.11 -7.72 1.35
C ASP A 385 -3.75 -7.69 2.05
N LEU A 386 -3.75 -7.29 3.31
CA LEU A 386 -2.50 -7.13 4.06
C LEU A 386 -1.69 -8.43 4.12
N GLU A 387 -2.35 -9.55 4.35
CA GLU A 387 -1.70 -10.85 4.55
C GLU A 387 -1.00 -11.37 3.30
N THR A 388 -1.69 -11.30 2.14
CA THR A 388 -1.26 -12.00 0.92
C THR A 388 -0.59 -11.10 -0.11
N VAL A 389 -0.72 -9.77 0.05
CA VAL A 389 -0.20 -8.77 -0.88
C VAL A 389 0.61 -7.69 -0.16
N GLY A 390 0.01 -7.02 0.83
CA GLY A 390 0.59 -5.84 1.45
C GLY A 390 1.86 -6.14 2.23
N HIS A 391 1.79 -7.11 3.13
CA HIS A 391 2.94 -7.51 3.94
C HIS A 391 4.09 -8.10 3.10
N PRO A 392 3.85 -9.04 2.17
CA PRO A 392 4.91 -9.51 1.27
C PRO A 392 5.60 -8.38 0.50
N ALA A 393 4.86 -7.39 -0.01
CA ALA A 393 5.44 -6.24 -0.71
C ALA A 393 6.30 -5.37 0.23
N SER A 394 5.87 -5.18 1.48
CA SER A 394 6.62 -4.45 2.52
C SER A 394 7.88 -5.19 2.94
N VAL A 395 7.82 -6.53 3.04
CA VAL A 395 9.00 -7.37 3.34
C VAL A 395 10.09 -7.18 2.29
N LEU A 396 9.75 -7.05 1.00
CA LEU A 396 10.75 -6.75 -0.04
C LEU A 396 11.49 -5.45 0.26
N CYS A 397 10.76 -4.40 0.64
CA CYS A 397 11.35 -3.10 0.96
C CYS A 397 12.26 -3.18 2.19
N HIS A 398 11.77 -3.78 3.26
CA HIS A 398 12.54 -3.95 4.50
C HIS A 398 13.79 -4.80 4.28
N ALA A 399 13.66 -5.95 3.60
CA ALA A 399 14.78 -6.85 3.33
C ALA A 399 15.82 -6.21 2.41
N GLY A 400 15.38 -5.43 1.40
CA GLY A 400 16.26 -4.65 0.54
C GLY A 400 17.05 -3.59 1.33
N ASN A 401 16.38 -2.84 2.21
CA ASN A 401 17.02 -1.87 3.10
C ASN A 401 18.02 -2.54 4.07
N ILE A 402 17.63 -3.69 4.64
CA ILE A 402 18.52 -4.46 5.54
C ILE A 402 19.75 -4.95 4.78
N ALA A 403 19.56 -5.54 3.59
CA ALA A 403 20.68 -6.04 2.77
C ALA A 403 21.66 -4.92 2.39
N ALA A 404 21.14 -3.72 2.05
CA ALA A 404 21.97 -2.54 1.77
C ALA A 404 22.76 -2.09 3.02
N ARG A 405 22.14 -2.10 4.20
CA ARG A 405 22.79 -1.69 5.47
C ARG A 405 23.89 -2.64 5.91
N VAL A 406 23.66 -3.95 5.75
CA VAL A 406 24.67 -4.96 6.15
C VAL A 406 25.70 -5.21 5.06
N GLY A 407 25.48 -4.74 3.81
CA GLY A 407 26.44 -4.79 2.71
C GLY A 407 26.74 -6.20 2.19
N ARG A 408 25.81 -7.14 2.33
CA ARG A 408 26.01 -8.53 1.90
C ARG A 408 24.74 -9.22 1.43
N LYS A 409 24.89 -10.34 0.70
CA LYS A 409 23.78 -11.21 0.30
C LYS A 409 23.18 -11.88 1.55
N LEU A 410 21.85 -11.82 1.66
CA LEU A 410 21.07 -12.43 2.73
C LEU A 410 20.28 -13.62 2.19
N THR A 411 20.15 -14.66 3.00
CA THR A 411 19.24 -15.79 2.76
C THR A 411 18.05 -15.67 3.71
N LEU A 412 16.85 -15.54 3.15
CA LEU A 412 15.61 -15.45 3.90
C LEU A 412 14.93 -16.82 3.98
N ASP A 413 14.44 -17.17 5.14
CA ASP A 413 13.42 -18.21 5.30
C ASP A 413 12.04 -17.59 5.05
N PRO A 414 11.32 -17.97 3.98
CA PRO A 414 10.03 -17.36 3.64
C PRO A 414 8.90 -17.68 4.63
N GLU A 415 9.02 -18.72 5.46
CA GLU A 415 7.98 -19.12 6.41
C GLU A 415 8.09 -18.34 7.73
N THR A 416 9.31 -18.13 8.20
CA THR A 416 9.59 -17.43 9.46
C THR A 416 10.00 -15.98 9.26
N GLU A 417 10.26 -15.59 8.01
CA GLU A 417 10.76 -14.26 7.62
C GLU A 417 12.05 -13.88 8.35
N THR A 418 12.87 -14.88 8.71
CA THR A 418 14.16 -14.72 9.36
C THR A 418 15.32 -14.84 8.36
N PHE A 419 16.37 -14.10 8.58
CA PHE A 419 17.61 -14.27 7.79
C PHE A 419 18.44 -15.41 8.41
N LEU A 420 18.70 -16.46 7.58
CA LEU A 420 19.42 -17.65 8.02
C LEU A 420 20.88 -17.27 8.33
N ASP A 421 21.35 -17.71 9.49
CA ASP A 421 22.72 -17.55 9.96
C ASP A 421 23.23 -16.10 10.03
N ASP A 422 22.33 -15.11 10.11
CA ASP A 422 22.67 -13.69 10.13
C ASP A 422 22.04 -12.94 11.30
N LYS A 423 22.75 -12.89 12.41
CA LYS A 423 22.27 -12.22 13.66
C LYS A 423 22.10 -10.70 13.48
N GLU A 424 22.98 -10.04 12.72
CA GLU A 424 22.93 -8.60 12.50
C GLU A 424 21.71 -8.23 11.65
N ALA A 425 21.49 -8.94 10.54
CA ALA A 425 20.31 -8.73 9.71
C ALA A 425 19.00 -9.01 10.49
N ASN A 426 18.98 -10.07 11.32
CA ASN A 426 17.81 -10.38 12.16
C ASN A 426 17.55 -9.32 13.22
N ALA A 427 18.58 -8.67 13.79
CA ALA A 427 18.39 -7.56 14.71
C ALA A 427 17.72 -6.34 14.04
N LEU A 428 17.93 -6.15 12.74
CA LEU A 428 17.32 -5.07 11.97
C LEU A 428 15.87 -5.34 11.53
N ARG A 429 15.34 -6.55 11.75
CA ARG A 429 13.94 -6.89 11.46
C ARG A 429 12.93 -6.22 12.40
N THR A 430 13.40 -5.63 13.48
CA THR A 430 12.59 -4.95 14.49
C THR A 430 13.35 -3.76 15.07
N ARG A 431 12.69 -2.98 15.90
CA ARG A 431 13.36 -1.95 16.69
C ARG A 431 14.17 -2.59 17.82
N PRO A 432 15.33 -2.04 18.17
CA PRO A 432 16.06 -2.47 19.39
C PRO A 432 15.19 -2.37 20.65
N GLU A 433 14.37 -1.31 20.72
CA GLU A 433 13.45 -1.06 21.83
C GLU A 433 12.24 -0.26 21.33
N TYR A 434 11.05 -0.62 21.83
CA TYR A 434 9.82 0.15 21.70
C TYR A 434 9.67 1.06 22.90
N ARG A 435 9.62 2.37 22.69
CA ARG A 435 9.52 3.35 23.75
C ARG A 435 8.17 3.28 24.48
N LYS A 436 8.19 3.02 25.79
CA LYS A 436 6.97 3.00 26.61
C LYS A 436 6.23 4.35 26.58
N PRO A 437 4.88 4.38 26.60
CA PRO A 437 3.98 3.22 26.71
C PRO A 437 3.67 2.54 25.36
N TRP A 438 4.29 2.94 24.27
CA TRP A 438 3.99 2.53 22.89
C TRP A 438 4.72 1.24 22.49
N VAL A 439 4.54 0.20 23.30
CA VAL A 439 5.08 -1.14 22.97
C VAL A 439 4.21 -1.82 21.92
N LEU A 440 4.83 -2.67 21.11
CA LEU A 440 4.11 -3.46 20.10
C LEU A 440 3.15 -4.42 20.84
N PRO A 441 1.82 -4.34 20.58
CA PRO A 441 0.86 -5.17 21.29
C PRO A 441 1.08 -6.66 21.05
N GLU A 442 0.82 -7.47 22.06
CA GLU A 442 0.77 -8.92 21.88
C GLU A 442 -0.48 -9.33 21.11
N VAL A 443 -0.36 -10.42 20.34
CA VAL A 443 -1.42 -10.95 19.48
C VAL A 443 -1.80 -12.36 19.89
#